data_d5b9872f8e4daadf3ffb6511de22dfc5
#
_entry.id   d5b9872f8e4daadf3ffb6511de22dfc5
#
_cell.length_a   1.000
_cell.length_b   1.000
_cell.length_c   1.000
_cell.angle_alpha   90.00
_cell.angle_beta   90.00
_cell.angle_gamma   90.00
#
_symmetry.space_group_name_H-M   'P 1'
#
loop_
_entity.id
_entity.type
_entity.pdbx_description
1 polymer ?
#
loop_
_entity_poly.entity_id
_entity_poly.type
_entity_poly.pdbx_seq_one_letter_code
_entity_poly.pdbx_strand_id
1 'polypeptide(L)'
;QLLGFERDTLGDIKVTSSYKISKALGYRQESVDTGTVYQSGARKGQARKRKIWHEDGTRGVFDWALQLNAYRILLSLYGLSVNKMVIQAICRDGSLRVAQERNLDRAVYLIPIRKMSDLWVKKYLGMKRDRLKEAMDNQAMPPVCRKRERWNDRKCKDFCEVSQFCDYAQSLKNANVVHLRKEKAA
;
A
#
# COMPACT_ATOMS: atom_id res chain seq x y z
N GLN A 1 17.97 3.49 23.03
CA GLN A 1 18.39 4.78 22.43
C GLN A 1 17.34 5.18 21.42
N LEU A 2 16.54 6.19 21.72
CA LEU A 2 15.76 6.90 20.72
C LEU A 2 16.78 7.47 19.73
N LEU A 3 16.71 7.04 18.48
CA LEU A 3 17.50 7.59 17.40
C LEU A 3 17.20 9.10 17.36
N GLY A 4 18.17 9.93 17.81
CA GLY A 4 18.03 11.38 17.79
C GLY A 4 17.89 11.86 16.36
N PHE A 5 16.70 12.29 15.98
CA PHE A 5 16.50 12.99 14.72
C PHE A 5 17.13 14.39 14.83
N GLU A 6 17.79 14.83 13.77
CA GLU A 6 18.25 16.23 13.65
C GLU A 6 17.04 17.17 13.80
N ARG A 7 17.25 18.37 14.34
CA ARG A 7 16.19 19.33 14.72
C ARG A 7 15.16 19.66 13.63
N ASP A 8 15.53 19.51 12.36
CA ASP A 8 14.71 19.82 11.19
C ASP A 8 14.21 18.55 10.46
N THR A 9 14.24 17.42 11.15
CA THR A 9 13.78 16.13 10.61
C THR A 9 12.38 15.78 11.12
N LEU A 10 11.45 15.59 10.22
CA LEU A 10 10.12 15.04 10.53
C LEU A 10 10.15 13.52 10.44
N GLY A 11 9.99 12.87 11.58
CA GLY A 11 9.89 11.41 11.68
C GLY A 11 8.46 10.93 11.95
N ASP A 12 8.09 9.78 11.41
CA ASP A 12 6.85 9.08 11.73
C ASP A 12 7.13 7.59 11.91
N ILE A 13 6.53 6.97 12.92
CA ILE A 13 6.75 5.57 13.26
C ILE A 13 5.61 4.74 12.68
N LYS A 14 5.96 3.68 11.94
CA LYS A 14 5.01 2.74 11.37
C LYS A 14 5.32 1.31 11.79
N VAL A 15 4.43 0.69 12.54
CA VAL A 15 4.47 -0.76 12.79
C VAL A 15 3.71 -1.45 11.66
N THR A 16 4.41 -2.25 10.85
CA THR A 16 3.80 -2.84 9.64
C THR A 16 4.43 -4.19 9.28
N SER A 17 3.88 -4.87 8.28
CA SER A 17 4.40 -6.15 7.83
C SER A 17 5.65 -6.02 6.96
N SER A 18 6.46 -7.08 6.94
CA SER A 18 7.60 -7.24 6.03
C SER A 18 7.23 -6.97 4.57
N TYR A 19 6.03 -7.36 4.12
CA TYR A 19 5.54 -7.08 2.77
C TYR A 19 5.51 -5.58 2.44
N LYS A 20 4.98 -4.75 3.35
CA LYS A 20 4.90 -3.30 3.13
C LYS A 20 6.28 -2.65 3.19
N ILE A 21 7.14 -3.12 4.10
CA ILE A 21 8.52 -2.61 4.23
C ILE A 21 9.33 -2.95 2.98
N SER A 22 9.31 -4.20 2.50
CA SER A 22 10.01 -4.58 1.26
C SER A 22 9.59 -3.71 0.08
N LYS A 23 8.29 -3.47 -0.10
CA LYS A 23 7.81 -2.54 -1.14
C LYS A 23 8.27 -1.10 -0.91
N ALA A 24 8.38 -0.66 0.32
CA ALA A 24 8.85 0.68 0.65
C ALA A 24 10.36 0.85 0.39
N LEU A 25 11.12 -0.23 0.51
CA LEU A 25 12.55 -0.27 0.17
C LEU A 25 12.82 -0.40 -1.33
N GLY A 26 11.80 -0.70 -2.14
CA GLY A 26 11.93 -0.84 -3.59
C GLY A 26 12.01 -2.28 -4.07
N TYR A 27 11.65 -3.24 -3.22
CA TYR A 27 11.52 -4.63 -3.64
C TYR A 27 10.15 -4.92 -4.24
N ARG A 28 10.13 -5.71 -5.31
CA ARG A 28 8.91 -6.18 -5.98
C ARG A 28 8.88 -7.70 -6.01
N GLN A 29 7.69 -8.25 -5.83
CA GLN A 29 7.46 -9.68 -5.96
C GLN A 29 7.12 -10.03 -7.39
N GLU A 30 7.85 -10.99 -7.96
CA GLU A 30 7.62 -11.55 -9.26
C GLU A 30 7.35 -13.06 -9.17
N SER A 31 6.56 -13.57 -10.10
CA SER A 31 6.25 -15.00 -10.21
C SER A 31 7.06 -15.59 -11.36
N VAL A 32 8.11 -16.33 -11.01
CA VAL A 32 9.04 -16.95 -11.96
C VAL A 32 8.70 -18.42 -12.13
N ASP A 33 8.72 -18.91 -13.37
CA ASP A 33 8.56 -20.33 -13.68
C ASP A 33 9.77 -21.11 -13.15
N THR A 34 9.51 -22.25 -12.52
CA THR A 34 10.57 -23.12 -11.98
C THR A 34 11.07 -24.14 -12.98
N GLY A 35 10.54 -24.16 -14.20
CA GLY A 35 10.83 -25.20 -15.20
C GLY A 35 10.27 -26.58 -14.86
N THR A 36 9.44 -26.68 -13.81
CA THR A 36 8.83 -27.95 -13.37
C THR A 36 7.30 -27.84 -13.37
N VAL A 37 6.63 -28.98 -13.40
CA VAL A 37 5.14 -29.06 -13.34
C VAL A 37 4.68 -29.73 -12.06
N TYR A 38 3.44 -29.49 -11.66
CA TYR A 38 2.82 -30.21 -10.56
C TYR A 38 2.59 -31.66 -10.97
N GLN A 39 3.08 -32.61 -10.18
CA GLN A 39 2.97 -34.05 -10.46
C GLN A 39 1.63 -34.64 -10.02
N SER A 40 0.90 -34.01 -9.08
CA SER A 40 -0.35 -34.52 -8.51
C SER A 40 -1.29 -33.41 -8.09
N GLY A 41 -2.55 -33.78 -7.76
CA GLY A 41 -3.61 -32.88 -7.29
C GLY A 41 -4.28 -32.08 -8.41
N ALA A 42 -5.15 -31.15 -8.04
CA ALA A 42 -5.95 -30.33 -8.97
C ALA A 42 -5.12 -29.47 -9.95
N ARG A 43 -3.81 -29.31 -9.71
CA ARG A 43 -2.89 -28.54 -10.56
C ARG A 43 -1.95 -29.44 -11.38
N LYS A 44 -2.17 -30.74 -11.45
CA LYS A 44 -1.34 -31.69 -12.22
C LYS A 44 -1.14 -31.19 -13.66
N GLY A 45 0.11 -31.17 -14.12
CA GLY A 45 0.48 -30.68 -15.46
C GLY A 45 0.63 -29.16 -15.59
N GLN A 46 0.21 -28.37 -14.61
CA GLN A 46 0.43 -26.91 -14.65
C GLN A 46 1.87 -26.58 -14.25
N ALA A 47 2.45 -25.53 -14.87
CA ALA A 47 3.78 -25.04 -14.52
C ALA A 47 3.82 -24.56 -13.07
N ARG A 48 4.84 -25.03 -12.33
CA ARG A 48 5.10 -24.53 -10.96
C ARG A 48 5.76 -23.17 -11.03
N LYS A 49 5.16 -22.20 -10.33
CA LYS A 49 5.71 -20.86 -10.21
C LYS A 49 6.20 -20.61 -8.80
N ARG A 50 7.40 -20.02 -8.68
CA ARG A 50 7.97 -19.56 -7.42
C ARG A 50 7.88 -18.04 -7.38
N LYS A 51 7.50 -17.50 -6.23
CA LYS A 51 7.53 -16.06 -5.99
C LYS A 51 8.91 -15.69 -5.48
N ILE A 52 9.57 -14.78 -6.17
CA ILE A 52 10.85 -14.19 -5.78
C ILE A 52 10.69 -12.70 -5.53
N TRP A 53 11.54 -12.16 -4.69
CA TRP A 53 11.62 -10.71 -4.45
C TRP A 53 12.92 -10.19 -5.06
N HIS A 54 12.82 -9.17 -5.89
CA HIS A 54 13.97 -8.50 -6.48
C HIS A 54 13.81 -6.99 -6.30
N GLU A 55 14.92 -6.27 -6.31
CA GLU A 55 14.95 -4.83 -6.26
C GLU A 55 14.68 -4.27 -7.67
N ASP A 56 13.66 -3.43 -7.80
CA ASP A 56 13.37 -2.69 -9.03
C ASP A 56 13.48 -1.17 -8.85
N GLY A 57 13.91 -0.72 -7.67
CA GLY A 57 14.05 0.68 -7.31
C GLY A 57 12.73 1.46 -7.13
N THR A 58 11.59 0.86 -7.45
CA THR A 58 10.28 1.51 -7.34
C THR A 58 9.74 1.42 -5.93
N ARG A 59 9.84 2.51 -5.18
CA ARG A 59 9.39 2.55 -3.78
C ARG A 59 7.88 2.67 -3.66
N GLY A 60 7.25 1.74 -2.96
CA GLY A 60 5.83 1.70 -2.66
C GLY A 60 5.42 2.54 -1.44
N VAL A 61 5.86 3.81 -1.36
CA VAL A 61 5.70 4.69 -0.19
C VAL A 61 4.72 5.84 -0.39
N PHE A 62 3.91 5.82 -1.43
CA PHE A 62 3.08 6.98 -1.77
C PHE A 62 2.21 7.49 -0.61
N ASP A 63 1.53 6.60 0.11
CA ASP A 63 0.64 6.99 1.20
C ASP A 63 1.42 7.64 2.35
N TRP A 64 2.59 7.09 2.69
CA TRP A 64 3.48 7.62 3.70
C TRP A 64 4.09 8.97 3.26
N ALA A 65 4.49 9.06 1.98
CA ALA A 65 5.02 10.29 1.42
C ALA A 65 3.96 11.40 1.43
N LEU A 66 2.73 11.11 1.05
CA LEU A 66 1.63 12.06 1.09
C LEU A 66 1.38 12.55 2.52
N GLN A 67 1.34 11.64 3.49
CA GLN A 67 1.10 11.96 4.90
C GLN A 67 2.19 12.89 5.46
N LEU A 68 3.48 12.52 5.30
CA LEU A 68 4.57 13.34 5.84
C LEU A 68 4.66 14.71 5.13
N ASN A 69 4.43 14.75 3.83
CA ASN A 69 4.40 16.02 3.11
C ASN A 69 3.23 16.91 3.54
N ALA A 70 2.07 16.33 3.86
CA ALA A 70 0.96 17.08 4.44
C ALA A 70 1.34 17.67 5.82
N TYR A 71 1.96 16.86 6.69
CA TYR A 71 2.44 17.32 8.00
C TYR A 71 3.50 18.42 7.88
N ARG A 72 4.47 18.26 6.96
CA ARG A 72 5.46 19.28 6.67
C ARG A 72 4.81 20.61 6.28
N ILE A 73 3.79 20.59 5.43
CA ILE A 73 3.06 21.79 5.00
C ILE A 73 2.33 22.41 6.20
N LEU A 74 1.69 21.61 7.04
CA LEU A 74 1.01 22.11 8.24
C LEU A 74 2.02 22.75 9.22
N LEU A 75 3.14 22.09 9.48
CA LEU A 75 4.20 22.62 10.36
C LEU A 75 4.76 23.95 9.85
N SER A 76 4.87 24.11 8.54
CA SER A 76 5.33 25.38 7.95
C SER A 76 4.39 26.56 8.23
N LEU A 77 3.10 26.33 8.46
CA LEU A 77 2.14 27.37 8.86
C LEU A 77 2.41 27.90 10.29
N TYR A 78 3.10 27.10 11.10
CA TYR A 78 3.53 27.47 12.45
C TYR A 78 4.99 27.92 12.50
N GLY A 79 5.60 28.24 11.35
CA GLY A 79 7.00 28.69 11.26
C GLY A 79 8.03 27.57 11.45
N LEU A 80 7.62 26.30 11.50
CA LEU A 80 8.54 25.18 11.66
C LEU A 80 9.03 24.69 10.29
N SER A 81 10.35 24.73 10.11
CA SER A 81 11.01 24.24 8.89
C SER A 81 11.28 22.73 8.98
N VAL A 82 10.95 21.99 7.92
CA VAL A 82 11.25 20.57 7.80
C VAL A 82 12.11 20.34 6.56
N ASN A 83 13.36 19.94 6.76
CA ASN A 83 14.30 19.67 5.67
C ASN A 83 14.38 18.20 5.30
N LYS A 84 14.28 17.31 6.30
CA LYS A 84 14.32 15.87 6.11
C LYS A 84 13.03 15.23 6.58
N MET A 85 12.62 14.15 5.91
CA MET A 85 11.46 13.34 6.30
C MET A 85 11.85 11.87 6.27
N VAL A 86 11.47 11.12 7.31
CA VAL A 86 11.81 9.71 7.46
C VAL A 86 10.66 8.93 8.08
N ILE A 87 10.43 7.73 7.58
CA ILE A 87 9.60 6.73 8.25
C ILE A 87 10.51 5.76 9.00
N GLN A 88 10.30 5.64 10.31
CA GLN A 88 10.85 4.54 11.09
C GLN A 88 9.87 3.37 11.02
N ALA A 89 10.15 2.42 10.15
CA ALA A 89 9.31 1.26 9.94
C ALA A 89 9.76 0.10 10.84
N ILE A 90 8.89 -0.32 11.76
CA ILE A 90 9.10 -1.47 12.64
C ILE A 90 8.44 -2.68 11.98
N CYS A 91 9.24 -3.72 11.72
CA CYS A 91 8.79 -4.94 11.07
C CYS A 91 8.10 -5.86 12.09
N ARG A 92 6.77 -5.94 12.05
CA ARG A 92 5.99 -6.74 12.98
C ARG A 92 6.29 -8.25 12.89
N ASP A 93 6.58 -8.73 11.69
CA ASP A 93 6.89 -10.12 11.37
C ASP A 93 8.37 -10.33 11.01
N GLY A 94 9.26 -9.45 11.51
CA GLY A 94 10.69 -9.42 11.17
C GLY A 94 11.48 -10.64 11.60
N SER A 95 11.05 -11.32 12.67
CA SER A 95 11.67 -12.55 13.16
C SER A 95 11.27 -13.80 12.37
N LEU A 96 10.27 -13.70 11.48
CA LEU A 96 9.78 -14.84 10.74
C LEU A 96 10.55 -15.05 9.43
N ARG A 97 10.68 -16.33 9.03
CA ARG A 97 11.30 -16.72 7.74
C ARG A 97 10.75 -15.95 6.54
N VAL A 98 9.46 -15.61 6.57
CA VAL A 98 8.81 -14.82 5.50
C VAL A 98 9.41 -13.42 5.33
N ALA A 99 9.96 -12.82 6.37
CA ALA A 99 10.65 -11.53 6.27
C ALA A 99 12.00 -11.69 5.55
N GLN A 100 12.76 -12.75 5.87
CA GLN A 100 14.02 -13.08 5.18
C GLN A 100 13.78 -13.37 3.68
N GLU A 101 12.73 -14.12 3.34
CA GLU A 101 12.32 -14.38 1.96
C GLU A 101 11.95 -13.09 1.20
N ARG A 102 11.67 -12.00 1.92
CA ARG A 102 11.39 -10.65 1.39
C ARG A 102 12.59 -9.71 1.43
N ASN A 103 13.79 -10.26 1.61
CA ASN A 103 15.06 -9.53 1.73
C ASN A 103 15.09 -8.53 2.91
N LEU A 104 14.47 -8.90 4.03
CA LEU A 104 14.52 -8.12 5.26
C LEU A 104 15.31 -8.86 6.33
N ASP A 105 16.37 -8.21 6.82
CA ASP A 105 17.32 -8.73 7.80
C ASP A 105 17.24 -8.02 9.17
N ARG A 106 16.41 -6.96 9.27
CA ARG A 106 16.33 -6.10 10.47
C ARG A 106 14.91 -5.99 10.98
N ALA A 107 14.79 -5.66 12.26
CA ALA A 107 13.51 -5.35 12.89
C ALA A 107 13.04 -3.92 12.59
N VAL A 108 13.97 -3.00 12.33
CA VAL A 108 13.68 -1.57 12.13
C VAL A 108 14.39 -1.04 10.89
N TYR A 109 13.67 -0.28 10.08
CA TYR A 109 14.17 0.35 8.85
C TYR A 109 13.89 1.85 8.88
N LEU A 110 14.88 2.65 8.53
CA LEU A 110 14.71 4.09 8.29
C LEU A 110 14.53 4.31 6.79
N ILE A 111 13.35 4.76 6.41
CA ILE A 111 12.95 4.94 5.01
C ILE A 111 12.84 6.44 4.72
N PRO A 112 13.78 7.02 3.97
CA PRO A 112 13.75 8.44 3.64
C PRO A 112 12.59 8.74 2.71
N ILE A 113 11.88 9.83 2.99
CA ILE A 113 10.75 10.30 2.21
C ILE A 113 11.14 11.57 1.45
N ARG A 114 10.88 11.57 0.15
CA ARG A 114 11.15 12.75 -0.70
C ARG A 114 10.12 13.85 -0.48
N LYS A 115 10.59 15.09 -0.54
CA LYS A 115 9.74 16.28 -0.58
C LYS A 115 8.93 16.28 -1.88
N MET A 116 7.63 16.45 -1.74
CA MET A 116 6.69 16.63 -2.86
C MET A 116 6.38 18.11 -3.03
N SER A 117 5.91 18.50 -4.22
CA SER A 117 5.42 19.86 -4.45
C SER A 117 4.27 20.20 -3.51
N ASP A 118 4.36 21.30 -2.80
CA ASP A 118 3.32 21.79 -1.87
C ASP A 118 2.01 22.04 -2.60
N LEU A 119 2.09 22.65 -3.79
CA LEU A 119 0.94 22.91 -4.64
C LEU A 119 0.23 21.59 -5.02
N TRP A 120 1.01 20.57 -5.38
CA TRP A 120 0.45 19.28 -5.75
C TRP A 120 -0.22 18.59 -4.56
N VAL A 121 0.42 18.58 -3.38
CA VAL A 121 -0.13 17.98 -2.15
C VAL A 121 -1.42 18.69 -1.75
N LYS A 122 -1.43 20.02 -1.70
CA LYS A 122 -2.61 20.84 -1.39
C LYS A 122 -3.75 20.57 -2.38
N LYS A 123 -3.47 20.55 -3.69
CA LYS A 123 -4.45 20.26 -4.74
C LYS A 123 -5.03 18.85 -4.60
N TYR A 124 -4.18 17.85 -4.34
CA TYR A 124 -4.63 16.47 -4.17
C TYR A 124 -5.56 16.31 -2.95
N LEU A 125 -5.17 16.85 -1.80
CA LEU A 125 -5.97 16.79 -0.58
C LEU A 125 -7.24 17.62 -0.70
N GLY A 126 -7.17 18.81 -1.30
CA GLY A 126 -8.33 19.66 -1.60
C GLY A 126 -9.36 18.93 -2.45
N MET A 127 -8.92 18.31 -3.54
CA MET A 127 -9.81 17.50 -4.39
C MET A 127 -10.49 16.35 -3.61
N LYS A 128 -9.81 15.73 -2.65
CA LYS A 128 -10.39 14.66 -1.82
C LYS A 128 -11.43 15.22 -0.85
N ARG A 129 -11.10 16.33 -0.19
CA ARG A 129 -12.02 17.05 0.69
C ARG A 129 -13.30 17.47 -0.06
N ASP A 130 -13.15 18.09 -1.23
CA ASP A 130 -14.27 18.65 -1.98
C ASP A 130 -15.23 17.54 -2.44
N ARG A 131 -14.68 16.41 -2.92
CA ARG A 131 -15.48 15.22 -3.28
C ARG A 131 -16.20 14.61 -2.08
N LEU A 132 -15.55 14.56 -0.91
CA LEU A 132 -16.19 14.07 0.29
C LEU A 132 -17.33 15.00 0.73
N LYS A 133 -17.07 16.32 0.72
CA LYS A 133 -18.08 17.33 1.05
C LYS A 133 -19.27 17.25 0.10
N GLU A 134 -19.04 17.22 -1.22
CA GLU A 134 -20.08 17.06 -2.23
C GLU A 134 -20.94 15.79 -2.00
N ALA A 135 -20.27 14.67 -1.68
CA ALA A 135 -20.97 13.43 -1.39
C ALA A 135 -21.84 13.52 -0.12
N MET A 136 -21.33 14.19 0.92
CA MET A 136 -22.08 14.41 2.16
C MET A 136 -23.27 15.37 1.95
N ASP A 137 -23.06 16.48 1.26
CA ASP A 137 -24.10 17.49 1.00
C ASP A 137 -25.23 16.89 0.13
N ASN A 138 -24.89 16.04 -0.84
CA ASN A 138 -25.84 15.36 -1.72
C ASN A 138 -26.37 14.03 -1.17
N GLN A 139 -25.92 13.60 0.02
CA GLN A 139 -26.23 12.27 0.59
C GLN A 139 -25.99 11.11 -0.39
N ALA A 140 -24.98 11.22 -1.21
CA ALA A 140 -24.64 10.29 -2.27
C ALA A 140 -23.21 9.74 -2.12
N MET A 141 -22.98 8.54 -2.64
CA MET A 141 -21.62 7.98 -2.65
C MET A 141 -20.72 8.79 -3.59
N PRO A 142 -19.46 9.08 -3.18
CA PRO A 142 -18.51 9.75 -4.04
C PRO A 142 -18.15 8.86 -5.25
N PRO A 143 -17.63 9.46 -6.35
CA PRO A 143 -17.20 8.69 -7.51
C PRO A 143 -16.20 7.58 -7.15
N VAL A 144 -16.24 6.49 -7.91
CA VAL A 144 -15.38 5.32 -7.69
C VAL A 144 -13.92 5.73 -7.55
N CYS A 145 -13.25 5.17 -6.56
CA CYS A 145 -11.83 5.40 -6.29
C CYS A 145 -10.97 5.07 -7.51
N ARG A 146 -9.88 5.81 -7.72
CA ARG A 146 -8.94 5.55 -8.82
C ARG A 146 -8.30 4.17 -8.67
N LYS A 147 -7.90 3.52 -9.78
CA LYS A 147 -7.29 2.18 -9.81
C LYS A 147 -6.15 2.00 -8.79
N ARG A 148 -5.29 3.02 -8.65
CA ARG A 148 -4.20 3.03 -7.66
C ARG A 148 -4.72 2.97 -6.22
N GLU A 149 -5.77 3.70 -5.90
CA GLU A 149 -6.38 3.76 -4.56
C GLU A 149 -7.10 2.47 -4.21
N ARG A 150 -7.59 1.76 -5.21
CA ARG A 150 -8.24 0.45 -5.08
C ARG A 150 -7.27 -0.73 -4.99
N TRP A 151 -5.96 -0.51 -5.18
CA TRP A 151 -4.91 -1.54 -5.23
C TRP A 151 -5.23 -2.64 -6.26
N ASN A 152 -5.65 -2.25 -7.47
CA ASN A 152 -6.18 -3.17 -8.48
C ASN A 152 -7.36 -4.01 -7.93
N ASP A 153 -8.30 -3.36 -7.29
CA ASP A 153 -9.55 -3.87 -6.72
C ASP A 153 -9.42 -4.76 -5.47
N ARG A 154 -8.19 -5.10 -5.05
CA ARG A 154 -7.96 -5.86 -3.83
C ARG A 154 -8.48 -5.14 -2.58
N LYS A 155 -8.30 -3.80 -2.50
CA LYS A 155 -8.84 -3.02 -1.38
C LYS A 155 -10.36 -3.12 -1.31
N CYS A 156 -11.05 -3.03 -2.46
CA CYS A 156 -12.50 -3.09 -2.53
C CYS A 156 -13.07 -4.45 -2.09
N LYS A 157 -12.34 -5.53 -2.37
CA LYS A 157 -12.76 -6.90 -2.03
C LYS A 157 -12.57 -7.21 -0.55
N ASP A 158 -11.40 -6.82 0.02
CA ASP A 158 -10.93 -7.38 1.29
C ASP A 158 -10.74 -6.34 2.41
N PHE A 159 -10.57 -5.05 2.09
CA PHE A 159 -10.07 -4.06 3.05
C PHE A 159 -10.83 -2.72 3.06
N CYS A 160 -11.91 -2.59 2.30
CA CYS A 160 -12.67 -1.35 2.25
C CYS A 160 -13.86 -1.41 3.22
N GLU A 161 -13.81 -0.61 4.27
CA GLU A 161 -14.85 -0.55 5.31
C GLU A 161 -16.22 -0.13 4.76
N VAL A 162 -16.22 0.71 3.71
CA VAL A 162 -17.46 1.16 3.05
C VAL A 162 -17.86 0.29 1.85
N SER A 163 -17.26 -0.88 1.69
CA SER A 163 -17.52 -1.75 0.53
C SER A 163 -18.98 -2.18 0.42
N GLN A 164 -19.68 -2.29 1.54
CA GLN A 164 -21.10 -2.66 1.60
C GLN A 164 -22.04 -1.61 0.99
N PHE A 165 -21.62 -0.35 0.95
CA PHE A 165 -22.41 0.77 0.41
C PHE A 165 -21.95 1.19 -0.99
N CYS A 166 -20.86 0.63 -1.50
CA CYS A 166 -20.25 1.02 -2.77
C CYS A 166 -20.66 0.05 -3.88
N ASP A 167 -21.44 0.52 -4.87
CA ASP A 167 -21.93 -0.30 -5.99
C ASP A 167 -20.80 -0.99 -6.74
N TYR A 168 -19.68 -0.30 -6.95
CA TYR A 168 -18.51 -0.89 -7.58
C TYR A 168 -17.95 -2.06 -6.77
N ALA A 169 -17.84 -1.94 -5.46
CA ALA A 169 -17.33 -3.03 -4.61
C ALA A 169 -18.32 -4.21 -4.59
N GLN A 170 -19.63 -3.93 -4.59
CA GLN A 170 -20.66 -4.96 -4.66
C GLN A 170 -20.64 -5.71 -6.00
N SER A 171 -20.46 -5.01 -7.12
CA SER A 171 -20.34 -5.64 -8.44
C SER A 171 -19.15 -6.61 -8.51
N LEU A 172 -18.01 -6.27 -7.88
CA LEU A 172 -16.83 -7.15 -7.82
C LEU A 172 -17.07 -8.40 -6.96
N LYS A 173 -17.85 -8.32 -5.90
CA LYS A 173 -18.22 -9.46 -5.04
C LYS A 173 -19.19 -10.39 -5.78
N ASN A 174 -20.20 -9.82 -6.42
CA ASN A 174 -21.20 -10.59 -7.18
C ASN A 174 -20.59 -11.33 -8.37
N ALA A 175 -19.65 -10.72 -9.10
CA ALA A 175 -18.95 -11.36 -10.20
C ALA A 175 -18.19 -12.63 -9.74
N ASN A 176 -17.58 -12.63 -8.56
CA ASN A 176 -16.91 -13.80 -8.01
C ASN A 176 -17.89 -14.92 -7.63
N VAL A 177 -19.08 -14.59 -7.13
CA VAL A 177 -20.11 -15.59 -6.79
C VAL A 177 -20.62 -16.31 -8.04
N VAL A 178 -20.80 -15.60 -9.14
CA VAL A 178 -21.22 -16.18 -10.44
C VAL A 178 -20.16 -17.13 -11.00
N HIS A 179 -18.87 -16.77 -10.87
CA HIS A 179 -17.76 -17.64 -11.31
C HIS A 179 -17.70 -18.95 -10.53
N LEU A 180 -17.80 -18.89 -9.21
CA LEU A 180 -17.78 -20.06 -8.34
C LEU A 180 -18.99 -20.99 -8.56
N ARG A 181 -20.16 -20.45 -8.95
CA ARG A 181 -21.34 -21.25 -9.30
C ARG A 181 -21.17 -21.97 -10.65
N LYS A 182 -20.49 -21.35 -11.62
CA LYS A 182 -20.18 -21.98 -12.92
C LYS A 182 -19.17 -23.11 -12.81
N GLU A 183 -18.14 -22.97 -11.94
CA GLU A 183 -17.15 -24.02 -11.70
C GLU A 183 -17.69 -25.22 -10.93
N LYS A 184 -18.78 -25.07 -10.16
CA LYS A 184 -19.44 -26.18 -9.45
C LYS A 184 -20.51 -26.89 -10.29
N ALA A 185 -20.90 -26.32 -11.42
CA ALA A 185 -21.91 -26.85 -12.33
C ALA A 185 -21.30 -27.54 -13.57
N ALA A 186 -19.96 -27.56 -13.68
CA ALA A 186 -19.18 -28.27 -14.71
C ALA A 186 -18.40 -29.44 -14.08
#